data_e7956a0ad487ca7cb8e0f9f5e95e0641
#
_entry.id   e7956a0ad487ca7cb8e0f9f5e95e0641
#
_cell.length_a   1.000
_cell.length_b   1.000
_cell.length_c   1.000
_cell.angle_alpha   90.00
_cell.angle_beta   90.00
_cell.angle_gamma   90.00
#
_symmetry.space_group_name_H-M   'P 1'
#
loop_
_entity.id
_entity.type
_entity.pdbx_description
1 polymer ?
#
loop_
_entity_poly.entity_id
_entity_poly.type
_entity_poly.pdbx_seq_one_letter_code
_entity_poly.pdbx_strand_id
1 'polypeptide(L)'
;MQGLAKEESEELNEIARELRCTSLRMIHRRQAGHPGGSLSAAEIMTVLYFKVMRIDPENPNWDERDRFLLSKGHASAMFYATLAKRGFFPEEELQKWGELDCHL
;
A
#
# COMPACT_ATOMS: atom_id res chain seq x y z
N MET A 1 -21.09 3.17 13.69
CA MET A 1 -19.81 2.48 13.63
C MET A 1 -19.01 2.78 14.91
N GLN A 2 -18.52 1.75 15.54
CA GLN A 2 -17.70 1.94 16.73
C GLN A 2 -16.29 2.36 16.31
N GLY A 3 -15.65 3.19 17.13
CA GLY A 3 -14.28 3.57 16.90
C GLY A 3 -13.32 2.40 17.13
N LEU A 4 -12.09 2.58 16.67
CA LEU A 4 -11.04 1.60 16.87
C LEU A 4 -10.57 1.62 18.33
N ALA A 5 -10.14 0.47 18.83
CA ALA A 5 -9.43 0.43 20.10
C ALA A 5 -8.14 1.25 19.97
N LYS A 6 -7.67 1.77 21.08
CA LYS A 6 -6.47 2.61 21.07
C LYS A 6 -5.28 1.89 20.47
N GLU A 7 -5.07 0.60 20.85
CA GLU A 7 -3.96 -0.18 20.31
C GLU A 7 -4.10 -0.41 18.82
N GLU A 8 -5.30 -0.66 18.31
CA GLU A 8 -5.52 -0.81 16.88
C GLU A 8 -5.21 0.48 16.13
N SER A 9 -5.64 1.60 16.67
CA SER A 9 -5.38 2.91 16.07
C SER A 9 -3.88 3.18 16.01
N GLU A 10 -3.15 2.87 17.07
CA GLU A 10 -1.70 3.06 17.10
C GLU A 10 -0.99 2.15 16.10
N GLU A 11 -1.42 0.89 15.98
CA GLU A 11 -0.85 -0.03 14.99
C GLU A 11 -1.08 0.44 13.57
N LEU A 12 -2.30 0.87 13.26
CA LEU A 12 -2.63 1.37 11.93
C LEU A 12 -1.86 2.66 11.60
N ASN A 13 -1.69 3.54 12.58
CA ASN A 13 -0.90 4.75 12.39
C ASN A 13 0.56 4.42 12.10
N GLU A 14 1.11 3.42 12.78
CA GLU A 14 2.50 3.00 12.53
C GLU A 14 2.64 2.39 11.14
N ILE A 15 1.69 1.58 10.71
CA ILE A 15 1.69 1.03 9.36
C ILE A 15 1.62 2.15 8.32
N ALA A 16 0.73 3.12 8.52
CA ALA A 16 0.60 4.25 7.60
C ALA A 16 1.91 5.04 7.52
N ARG A 17 2.58 5.23 8.66
CA ARG A 17 3.88 5.92 8.70
C ARG A 17 4.93 5.15 7.89
N GLU A 18 4.98 3.84 8.08
CA GLU A 18 5.91 2.99 7.34
C GLU A 18 5.63 3.03 5.83
N LEU A 19 4.36 3.02 5.45
CA LEU A 19 3.98 3.12 4.04
C LEU A 19 4.38 4.46 3.43
N ARG A 20 4.21 5.56 4.18
CA ARG A 20 4.68 6.85 3.71
C ARG A 20 6.20 6.86 3.48
N CYS A 21 6.95 6.31 4.43
CA CYS A 21 8.40 6.22 4.29
C CYS A 21 8.81 5.36 3.09
N THR A 22 8.18 4.21 2.92
CA THR A 22 8.48 3.31 1.80
C THR A 22 8.18 3.97 0.47
N SER A 23 7.02 4.64 0.36
CA SER A 23 6.64 5.35 -0.87
C SER A 23 7.64 6.44 -1.22
N LEU A 24 8.08 7.19 -0.23
CA LEU A 24 9.06 8.26 -0.47
C LEU A 24 10.41 7.70 -0.94
N ARG A 25 10.83 6.56 -0.37
CA ARG A 25 12.07 5.90 -0.82
C ARG A 25 11.95 5.43 -2.27
N MET A 26 10.80 4.87 -2.65
CA MET A 26 10.55 4.43 -4.02
C MET A 26 10.62 5.61 -4.99
N ILE A 27 9.95 6.70 -4.66
CA ILE A 27 9.91 7.89 -5.48
C ILE A 27 11.30 8.51 -5.61
N HIS A 28 12.01 8.59 -4.51
CA HIS A 28 13.37 9.14 -4.49
C HIS A 28 14.33 8.29 -5.33
N ARG A 29 14.28 6.98 -5.16
CA ARG A 29 15.14 6.06 -5.91
C ARG A 29 14.92 6.18 -7.40
N ARG A 30 13.68 6.24 -7.82
CA ARG A 30 13.33 6.31 -9.23
C ARG A 30 13.48 7.73 -9.81
N GLN A 31 13.52 8.73 -8.95
CA GLN A 31 13.50 10.15 -9.35
C GLN A 31 12.27 10.49 -10.18
N ALA A 32 11.15 9.85 -9.85
CA ALA A 32 9.89 10.04 -10.54
C ALA A 32 8.74 9.68 -9.61
N GLY A 33 7.57 10.24 -9.86
CA GLY A 33 6.39 9.99 -9.05
C GLY A 33 5.87 11.26 -8.40
N HIS A 34 4.79 11.09 -7.65
CA HIS A 34 4.06 12.22 -7.08
C HIS A 34 3.90 12.03 -5.56
N PRO A 35 4.81 12.61 -4.75
CA PRO A 35 4.76 12.42 -3.30
C PRO A 35 3.41 12.78 -2.68
N GLY A 36 2.83 13.92 -3.06
CA GLY A 36 1.54 14.34 -2.51
C GLY A 36 0.43 13.34 -2.75
N GLY A 37 0.36 12.78 -3.97
CA GLY A 37 -0.65 11.79 -4.31
C GLY A 37 -0.53 10.52 -3.49
N SER A 38 0.69 10.03 -3.31
CA SER A 38 0.93 8.83 -2.52
C SER A 38 0.70 9.07 -1.04
N LEU A 39 1.25 10.16 -0.50
CA LEU A 39 1.13 10.44 0.94
C LEU A 39 -0.33 10.66 1.36
N SER A 40 -1.14 11.29 0.52
CA SER A 40 -2.54 11.54 0.84
C SER A 40 -3.38 10.28 0.90
N ALA A 41 -2.92 9.18 0.32
CA ALA A 41 -3.64 7.91 0.32
C ALA A 41 -3.23 6.95 1.44
N ALA A 42 -2.22 7.31 2.24
CA ALA A 42 -1.64 6.38 3.21
C ALA A 42 -2.66 5.84 4.21
N GLU A 43 -3.47 6.69 4.81
CA GLU A 43 -4.43 6.27 5.82
C GLU A 43 -5.54 5.40 5.23
N ILE A 44 -6.05 5.79 4.07
CA ILE A 44 -7.11 5.02 3.38
C ILE A 44 -6.59 3.63 3.02
N MET A 45 -5.40 3.56 2.42
CA MET A 45 -4.81 2.28 2.03
C MET A 45 -4.54 1.39 3.23
N THR A 46 -4.06 1.98 4.33
CA THR A 46 -3.79 1.22 5.55
C THR A 46 -5.07 0.62 6.12
N VAL A 47 -6.11 1.42 6.26
CA VAL A 47 -7.36 0.93 6.84
C VAL A 47 -7.98 -0.15 5.96
N LEU A 48 -8.01 0.06 4.65
CA LEU A 48 -8.59 -0.91 3.74
C LEU A 48 -7.84 -2.25 3.77
N TYR A 49 -6.52 -2.23 3.63
CA TYR A 49 -5.75 -3.46 3.47
C TYR A 49 -5.40 -4.16 4.79
N PHE A 50 -5.40 -3.45 5.90
CA PHE A 50 -5.01 -4.03 7.19
C PHE A 50 -6.16 -4.18 8.18
N LYS A 51 -7.35 -3.68 7.85
CA LYS A 51 -8.49 -3.75 8.78
C LYS A 51 -9.79 -4.18 8.12
N VAL A 52 -10.16 -3.60 6.97
CA VAL A 52 -11.52 -3.68 6.44
C VAL A 52 -11.69 -4.75 5.37
N MET A 53 -10.80 -4.82 4.39
CA MET A 53 -10.98 -5.68 3.23
C MET A 53 -10.79 -7.16 3.55
N ARG A 54 -11.63 -8.00 2.97
CA ARG A 54 -11.49 -9.44 3.02
C ARG A 54 -10.56 -9.86 1.89
N ILE A 55 -9.30 -10.09 2.22
CA ILE A 55 -8.26 -10.44 1.27
C ILE A 55 -7.34 -11.47 1.88
N ASP A 56 -6.66 -12.24 1.04
CA ASP A 56 -5.68 -13.22 1.47
C ASP A 56 -4.48 -13.18 0.52
N PRO A 57 -3.32 -12.71 0.98
CA PRO A 57 -2.12 -12.65 0.14
C PRO A 57 -1.67 -14.01 -0.38
N GLU A 58 -1.99 -15.09 0.34
CA GLU A 58 -1.64 -16.44 -0.09
C GLU A 58 -2.60 -16.98 -1.15
N ASN A 59 -3.76 -16.36 -1.29
CA ASN A 59 -4.74 -16.72 -2.30
C ASN A 59 -5.28 -15.44 -2.97
N PRO A 60 -4.43 -14.75 -3.74
CA PRO A 60 -4.77 -13.42 -4.27
C PRO A 60 -5.93 -13.43 -5.26
N ASN A 61 -6.29 -14.59 -5.81
CA ASN A 61 -7.39 -14.71 -6.76
C ASN A 61 -8.66 -15.29 -6.16
N TRP A 62 -8.75 -15.33 -4.84
CA TRP A 62 -9.94 -15.82 -4.15
C TRP A 62 -11.21 -15.12 -4.67
N ASP A 63 -12.19 -15.91 -5.08
CA ASP A 63 -13.39 -15.38 -5.75
C ASP A 63 -14.22 -14.43 -4.87
N GLU A 64 -14.26 -14.68 -3.58
CA GLU A 64 -15.06 -13.88 -2.65
C GLU A 64 -14.31 -12.72 -2.04
N ARG A 65 -13.08 -12.47 -2.50
CA ARG A 65 -12.28 -11.39 -1.98
C ARG A 65 -12.89 -10.02 -2.28
N ASP A 66 -12.59 -9.06 -1.42
CA ASP A 66 -12.88 -7.66 -1.73
C ASP A 66 -11.88 -7.18 -2.79
N ARG A 67 -12.34 -6.36 -3.70
CA ARG A 67 -11.52 -5.85 -4.80
C ARG A 67 -11.36 -4.35 -4.69
N PHE A 68 -10.14 -3.90 -4.92
CA PHE A 68 -9.81 -2.49 -4.88
C PHE A 68 -9.30 -2.05 -6.25
N LEU A 69 -9.84 -0.94 -6.75
CA LEU A 69 -9.38 -0.33 -8.00
C LEU A 69 -8.89 1.07 -7.71
N LEU A 70 -7.65 1.34 -8.06
CA LEU A 70 -7.05 2.65 -7.87
C LEU A 70 -7.21 3.49 -9.14
N SER A 71 -8.08 4.50 -9.09
CA SER A 71 -8.25 5.43 -10.21
C SER A 71 -7.19 6.52 -10.24
N LYS A 72 -6.52 6.70 -9.11
CA LYS A 72 -5.53 7.75 -8.91
C LYS A 72 -4.13 7.22 -9.21
N GLY A 73 -3.74 7.26 -10.48
CA GLY A 73 -2.42 6.75 -10.89
C GLY A 73 -1.25 7.41 -10.19
N HIS A 74 -1.42 8.67 -9.74
CA HIS A 74 -0.40 9.40 -8.98
C HIS A 74 -0.07 8.76 -7.63
N ALA A 75 -0.91 7.85 -7.15
CA ALA A 75 -0.68 7.14 -5.88
C ALA A 75 -0.12 5.74 -6.08
N SER A 76 0.40 5.41 -7.26
CA SER A 76 0.87 4.06 -7.54
C SER A 76 1.98 3.59 -6.58
N ALA A 77 2.89 4.48 -6.19
CA ALA A 77 3.94 4.11 -5.24
C ALA A 77 3.33 3.63 -3.92
N MET A 78 2.35 4.36 -3.38
CA MET A 78 1.66 3.97 -2.16
C MET A 78 0.91 2.65 -2.33
N PHE A 79 0.27 2.46 -3.47
CA PHE A 79 -0.46 1.23 -3.73
C PHE A 79 0.46 0.00 -3.71
N TYR A 80 1.58 0.07 -4.43
CA TYR A 80 2.52 -1.06 -4.45
C TYR A 80 3.21 -1.27 -3.11
N ALA A 81 3.53 -0.19 -2.41
CA ALA A 81 4.06 -0.29 -1.04
C ALA A 81 3.08 -1.01 -0.13
N THR A 82 1.79 -0.70 -0.25
CA THR A 82 0.74 -1.35 0.55
C THR A 82 0.65 -2.84 0.25
N LEU A 83 0.64 -3.20 -1.03
CA LEU A 83 0.57 -4.61 -1.43
C LEU A 83 1.77 -5.41 -0.90
N ALA A 84 2.97 -4.84 -0.99
CA ALA A 84 4.17 -5.50 -0.49
C ALA A 84 4.12 -5.66 1.03
N LYS A 85 3.73 -4.60 1.74
CA LYS A 85 3.63 -4.63 3.20
C LYS A 85 2.61 -5.66 3.66
N ARG A 86 1.50 -5.77 2.94
CA ARG A 86 0.43 -6.73 3.26
C ARG A 86 0.82 -8.18 2.95
N GLY A 87 1.84 -8.37 2.11
CA GLY A 87 2.37 -9.70 1.83
C GLY A 87 2.06 -10.27 0.46
N PHE A 88 1.56 -9.46 -0.49
CA PHE A 88 1.23 -9.96 -1.83
C PHE A 88 2.45 -10.25 -2.68
N PHE A 89 3.56 -9.60 -2.41
CA PHE A 89 4.84 -9.90 -3.05
C PHE A 89 5.98 -9.40 -2.16
N PRO A 90 7.24 -9.86 -2.39
CA PRO A 90 8.37 -9.44 -1.56
C PRO A 90 8.67 -7.94 -1.68
N GLU A 91 9.03 -7.30 -0.57
CA GLU A 91 9.34 -5.87 -0.56
C GLU A 91 10.51 -5.52 -1.48
N GLU A 92 11.43 -6.45 -1.73
CA GLU A 92 12.55 -6.24 -2.64
C GLU A 92 12.11 -5.86 -4.04
N GLU A 93 10.93 -6.31 -4.45
CA GLU A 93 10.38 -5.96 -5.77
C GLU A 93 10.09 -4.47 -5.90
N LEU A 94 9.87 -3.77 -4.79
CA LEU A 94 9.64 -2.33 -4.82
C LEU A 94 10.83 -1.55 -5.36
N GLN A 95 12.02 -2.11 -5.25
CA GLN A 95 13.23 -1.45 -5.78
C GLN A 95 13.20 -1.33 -7.30
N LYS A 96 12.40 -2.17 -7.95
CA LYS A 96 12.28 -2.19 -9.40
C LYS A 96 11.11 -1.35 -9.92
N TRP A 97 10.37 -0.71 -9.02
CA TRP A 97 9.22 0.09 -9.38
C TRP A 97 9.58 1.14 -10.44
N GLY A 98 8.83 1.13 -11.54
CA GLY A 98 9.06 2.06 -12.63
C GLY A 98 10.10 1.62 -13.65
N GLU A 99 10.78 0.49 -13.44
CA GLU A 99 11.71 -0.06 -14.41
C GLU A 99 10.95 -0.78 -15.52
N LEU A 100 11.51 -0.77 -16.72
CA LEU A 100 10.86 -1.32 -17.91
C LEU A 100 10.50 -2.80 -17.76
N ASP A 101 11.37 -3.60 -17.16
CA ASP A 101 11.17 -5.03 -17.00
C ASP A 101 10.47 -5.39 -15.68
N CYS A 102 9.98 -4.41 -14.93
CA CYS A 102 9.31 -4.64 -13.68
C CYS A 102 7.87 -5.09 -13.93
N HIS A 103 7.42 -6.10 -13.19
CA HIS A 103 6.04 -6.59 -13.33
C HIS A 103 5.03 -5.82 -12.45
N LEU A 104 5.47 -4.78 -11.78
CA LEU A 104 4.60 -3.93 -10.97
C LEU A 104 3.91 -2.85 -11.80
#